data_8ec8ab44ca22f1f9c710951fd31228f8
#
_entry.id   8ec8ab44ca22f1f9c710951fd31228f8
#
_cell.length_a   1.000
_cell.length_b   1.000
_cell.length_c   1.000
_cell.angle_alpha   90.00
_cell.angle_beta   90.00
_cell.angle_gamma   90.00
#
_symmetry.space_group_name_H-M   'P 1'
#
loop_
_entity.id
_entity.type
_entity.pdbx_description
1 polymer ?
#
loop_
_entity_poly.entity_id
_entity_poly.type
_entity_poly.pdbx_seq_one_letter_code
_entity_poly.pdbx_strand_id
1 'polypeptide(L)'
;KYSAGELSSRASQINSLCNMLVSTVFTTGITSVFSLIYISQIFAFAPALVAPALIIVAVTVAFSVISSLVQMGISRRQMEIAGKENGMTYAMITGVQKIKLSGAEKRAFARWGDLYAKEAKLNYNPPVFIKINAVISTGISLAGTIVMYYAAIRSGVSVADYYAFNTAYGMVSGAFLSLAGIALTAAKIRPTLE
;
A
#
# COMPACT_ATOMS: atom_id res chain seq x y z
N LYS A 1 -19.38 26.03 -9.68
CA LYS A 1 -19.56 25.52 -11.07
C LYS A 1 -18.22 24.92 -11.48
N TYR A 2 -18.17 23.62 -11.65
CA TYR A 2 -16.97 22.88 -12.04
C TYR A 2 -16.75 22.98 -13.55
N SER A 3 -15.49 23.01 -13.99
CA SER A 3 -15.16 22.95 -15.42
C SER A 3 -15.44 21.54 -15.98
N ALA A 4 -15.69 21.43 -17.28
CA ALA A 4 -15.92 20.13 -17.94
C ALA A 4 -14.74 19.15 -17.71
N GLY A 5 -13.49 19.64 -17.67
CA GLY A 5 -12.30 18.85 -17.37
C GLY A 5 -12.26 18.34 -15.92
N GLU A 6 -12.71 19.14 -14.97
CA GLU A 6 -12.78 18.77 -13.56
C GLU A 6 -13.86 17.68 -13.31
N LEU A 7 -15.02 17.80 -13.97
CA LEU A 7 -16.07 16.80 -13.97
C LEU A 7 -15.58 15.47 -14.59
N SER A 8 -14.89 15.54 -15.71
CA SER A 8 -14.29 14.35 -16.35
C SER A 8 -13.24 13.68 -15.46
N SER A 9 -12.39 14.46 -14.80
CA SER A 9 -11.39 13.95 -13.85
C SER A 9 -12.05 13.28 -12.65
N ARG A 10 -13.08 13.88 -12.06
CA ARG A 10 -13.84 13.29 -10.94
C ARG A 10 -14.57 12.01 -11.36
N ALA A 11 -15.20 11.98 -12.53
CA ALA A 11 -15.85 10.80 -13.07
C ALA A 11 -14.85 9.65 -13.27
N SER A 12 -13.67 9.94 -13.81
CA SER A 12 -12.58 8.96 -13.97
C SER A 12 -12.07 8.45 -12.62
N GLN A 13 -11.93 9.32 -11.62
CA GLN A 13 -11.54 8.91 -10.26
C GLN A 13 -12.57 8.02 -9.60
N ILE A 14 -13.87 8.35 -9.72
CA ILE A 14 -14.96 7.51 -9.20
C ILE A 14 -14.95 6.14 -9.86
N ASN A 15 -14.79 6.08 -11.18
CA ASN A 15 -14.72 4.81 -11.90
C ASN A 15 -13.51 3.97 -11.49
N SER A 16 -12.36 4.60 -11.30
CA SER A 16 -11.15 3.95 -10.77
C SER A 16 -11.36 3.42 -9.35
N LEU A 17 -12.02 4.19 -8.47
CA LEU A 17 -12.36 3.75 -7.12
C LEU A 17 -13.36 2.59 -7.13
N CYS A 18 -14.39 2.63 -7.96
CA CYS A 18 -15.35 1.54 -8.09
C CYS A 18 -14.66 0.25 -8.56
N ASN A 19 -13.84 0.32 -9.59
CA ASN A 19 -13.10 -0.84 -10.09
C ASN A 19 -12.13 -1.39 -9.03
N MET A 20 -11.44 -0.53 -8.30
CA MET A 20 -10.55 -0.91 -7.22
C MET A 20 -11.32 -1.60 -6.08
N LEU A 21 -12.46 -1.06 -5.66
CA LEU A 21 -13.31 -1.66 -4.63
C LEU A 21 -13.84 -3.01 -5.07
N VAL A 22 -14.42 -3.10 -6.27
CA VAL A 22 -14.97 -4.35 -6.80
C VAL A 22 -13.88 -5.43 -6.89
N SER A 23 -12.74 -5.13 -7.51
CA SER A 23 -11.64 -6.09 -7.64
C SER A 23 -11.09 -6.51 -6.28
N THR A 24 -10.90 -5.56 -5.35
CA THR A 24 -10.36 -5.84 -4.02
C THR A 24 -11.33 -6.67 -3.19
N VAL A 25 -12.61 -6.29 -3.14
CA VAL A 25 -13.64 -7.04 -2.39
C VAL A 25 -13.82 -8.45 -2.96
N PHE A 26 -13.85 -8.58 -4.30
CA PHE A 26 -14.02 -9.88 -4.96
C PHE A 26 -12.81 -10.80 -4.67
N THR A 27 -11.60 -10.31 -4.90
CA THR A 27 -10.37 -11.08 -4.67
C THR A 27 -10.24 -11.47 -3.21
N THR A 28 -10.44 -10.54 -2.28
CA THR A 28 -10.31 -10.83 -0.85
C THR A 28 -11.46 -11.68 -0.33
N GLY A 29 -12.69 -11.50 -0.84
CA GLY A 29 -13.82 -12.35 -0.49
C GLY A 29 -13.54 -13.81 -0.83
N ILE A 30 -13.10 -14.08 -2.04
CA ILE A 30 -12.72 -15.44 -2.47
C ILE A 30 -11.58 -15.98 -1.60
N THR A 31 -10.50 -15.22 -1.43
CA THR A 31 -9.33 -15.64 -0.63
C THR A 31 -9.73 -15.91 0.82
N SER A 32 -10.62 -15.12 1.41
CA SER A 32 -11.09 -15.31 2.79
C SER A 32 -11.91 -16.59 2.95
N VAL A 33 -12.78 -16.91 2.00
CA VAL A 33 -13.56 -18.15 2.01
C VAL A 33 -12.63 -19.37 1.97
N PHE A 34 -11.66 -19.38 1.06
CA PHE A 34 -10.69 -20.47 0.98
C PHE A 34 -9.80 -20.54 2.23
N SER A 35 -9.46 -19.41 2.85
CA SER A 35 -8.63 -19.40 4.05
C SER A 35 -9.30 -20.11 5.24
N LEU A 36 -10.63 -20.13 5.32
CA LEU A 36 -11.34 -20.88 6.36
C LEU A 36 -11.07 -22.38 6.26
N ILE A 37 -10.96 -22.94 5.05
CA ILE A 37 -10.63 -24.34 4.83
C ILE A 37 -9.19 -24.61 5.30
N TYR A 38 -8.27 -23.70 4.99
CA TYR A 38 -6.86 -23.83 5.40
C TYR A 38 -6.66 -23.71 6.91
N ILE A 39 -7.50 -22.98 7.63
CA ILE A 39 -7.46 -22.91 9.11
C ILE A 39 -7.65 -24.32 9.70
N SER A 40 -8.61 -25.11 9.19
CA SER A 40 -8.80 -26.48 9.67
C SER A 40 -7.58 -27.37 9.41
N GLN A 41 -6.91 -27.19 8.28
CA GLN A 41 -5.70 -27.95 7.93
C GLN A 41 -4.52 -27.60 8.85
N ILE A 42 -4.36 -26.33 9.23
CA ILE A 42 -3.31 -25.89 10.17
C ILE A 42 -3.39 -26.66 11.49
N PHE A 43 -4.61 -26.82 12.04
CA PHE A 43 -4.80 -27.59 13.27
C PHE A 43 -4.62 -29.09 13.09
N ALA A 44 -4.91 -29.62 11.89
CA ALA A 44 -4.82 -31.05 11.61
C ALA A 44 -3.36 -31.52 11.44
N PHE A 45 -2.51 -30.74 10.75
CA PHE A 45 -1.17 -31.18 10.38
C PHE A 45 -0.11 -30.92 11.47
N ALA A 46 -0.14 -29.75 12.11
CA ALA A 46 0.88 -29.39 13.09
C ALA A 46 0.37 -28.43 14.17
N PRO A 47 -0.42 -28.90 15.14
CA PRO A 47 -0.98 -28.04 16.18
C PRO A 47 0.11 -27.34 17.02
N ALA A 48 1.29 -27.93 17.16
CA ALA A 48 2.41 -27.33 17.88
C ALA A 48 2.98 -26.07 17.19
N LEU A 49 2.77 -25.91 15.88
CA LEU A 49 3.24 -24.76 15.12
C LEU A 49 2.23 -23.59 15.10
N VAL A 50 1.01 -23.80 15.59
CA VAL A 50 -0.05 -22.78 15.58
C VAL A 50 0.34 -21.57 16.42
N ALA A 51 0.88 -21.76 17.61
CA ALA A 51 1.28 -20.67 18.49
C ALA A 51 2.36 -19.76 17.89
N PRO A 52 3.52 -20.27 17.43
CA PRO A 52 4.52 -19.45 16.77
C PRO A 52 3.99 -18.80 15.47
N ALA A 53 3.15 -19.50 14.70
CA ALA A 53 2.55 -18.98 13.48
C ALA A 53 1.66 -17.75 13.76
N LEU A 54 0.81 -17.80 14.77
CA LEU A 54 -0.05 -16.69 15.16
C LEU A 54 0.77 -15.48 15.60
N ILE A 55 1.85 -15.67 16.34
CA ILE A 55 2.74 -14.59 16.76
C ILE A 55 3.37 -13.91 15.53
N ILE A 56 3.86 -14.70 14.57
CA ILE A 56 4.49 -14.17 13.36
C ILE A 56 3.47 -13.40 12.52
N VAL A 57 2.24 -13.93 12.34
CA VAL A 57 1.16 -13.22 11.63
C VAL A 57 0.83 -11.91 12.34
N ALA A 58 0.66 -11.93 13.67
CA ALA A 58 0.36 -10.72 14.44
C ALA A 58 1.44 -9.64 14.27
N VAL A 59 2.72 -10.02 14.36
CA VAL A 59 3.85 -9.10 14.15
C VAL A 59 3.85 -8.56 12.72
N THR A 60 3.65 -9.41 11.72
CA THR A 60 3.64 -9.02 10.31
C THR A 60 2.47 -8.07 10.00
N VAL A 61 1.27 -8.38 10.50
CA VAL A 61 0.09 -7.53 10.33
C VAL A 61 0.28 -6.19 11.04
N ALA A 62 0.76 -6.19 12.29
CA ALA A 62 1.03 -4.96 13.03
C ALA A 62 2.05 -4.07 12.29
N PHE A 63 3.14 -4.66 11.83
CA PHE A 63 4.13 -3.94 11.02
C PHE A 63 3.53 -3.40 9.72
N SER A 64 2.73 -4.20 9.00
CA SER A 64 2.05 -3.79 7.77
C SER A 64 1.12 -2.61 7.99
N VAL A 65 0.33 -2.64 9.06
CA VAL A 65 -0.58 -1.53 9.41
C VAL A 65 0.20 -0.26 9.74
N ILE A 66 1.21 -0.35 10.61
CA ILE A 66 2.04 0.81 10.97
C ILE A 66 2.72 1.38 9.72
N SER A 67 3.33 0.53 8.91
CA SER A 67 3.98 0.92 7.66
C SER A 67 3.02 1.64 6.72
N SER A 68 1.82 1.10 6.54
CA SER A 68 0.79 1.70 5.69
C SER A 68 0.33 3.07 6.20
N LEU A 69 0.15 3.23 7.50
CA LEU A 69 -0.23 4.53 8.09
C LEU A 69 0.84 5.59 7.85
N VAL A 70 2.11 5.24 8.02
CA VAL A 70 3.23 6.16 7.75
C VAL A 70 3.30 6.50 6.26
N GLN A 71 3.16 5.51 5.38
CA GLN A 71 3.15 5.72 3.92
C GLN A 71 1.99 6.61 3.47
N MET A 72 0.82 6.48 4.10
CA MET A 72 -0.33 7.36 3.81
C MET A 72 0.01 8.83 4.06
N GLY A 73 0.66 9.16 5.16
CA GLY A 73 1.09 10.54 5.47
C GLY A 73 2.05 11.09 4.41
N ILE A 74 2.99 10.27 3.96
CA ILE A 74 3.96 10.65 2.93
C ILE A 74 3.27 10.82 1.57
N SER A 75 2.42 9.87 1.17
CA SER A 75 1.68 9.91 -0.09
C SER A 75 0.75 11.12 -0.17
N ARG A 76 0.08 11.50 0.94
CA ARG A 76 -0.73 12.71 1.00
C ARG A 76 0.10 13.96 0.71
N ARG A 77 1.28 14.06 1.29
CA ARG A 77 2.20 15.20 1.04
C ARG A 77 2.70 15.23 -0.41
N GLN A 78 3.00 14.07 -1.00
CA GLN A 78 3.37 13.97 -2.41
C GLN A 78 2.24 14.45 -3.32
N MET A 79 1.01 13.99 -3.09
CA MET A 79 -0.17 14.41 -3.87
C MET A 79 -0.45 15.90 -3.74
N GLU A 80 -0.26 16.50 -2.57
CA GLU A 80 -0.44 17.94 -2.36
C GLU A 80 0.56 18.78 -3.19
N ILE A 81 1.83 18.35 -3.21
CA ILE A 81 2.88 19.05 -3.97
C ILE A 81 2.68 18.85 -5.47
N ALA A 82 2.38 17.63 -5.91
CA ALA A 82 2.05 17.33 -7.30
C ALA A 82 0.82 18.11 -7.79
N GLY A 83 -0.21 18.24 -6.94
CA GLY A 83 -1.39 19.07 -7.25
C GLY A 83 -1.04 20.54 -7.45
N LYS A 84 -0.16 21.10 -6.62
CA LYS A 84 0.32 22.48 -6.79
C LYS A 84 1.15 22.68 -8.05
N GLU A 85 2.01 21.72 -8.38
CA GLU A 85 2.82 21.74 -9.61
C GLU A 85 1.92 21.64 -10.85
N ASN A 86 1.01 20.68 -10.92
CA ASN A 86 0.06 20.51 -12.00
C ASN A 86 -0.83 21.75 -12.18
N GLY A 87 -1.31 22.33 -11.09
CA GLY A 87 -2.09 23.57 -11.12
C GLY A 87 -1.28 24.75 -11.69
N MET A 88 -0.01 24.87 -11.35
CA MET A 88 0.89 25.89 -11.91
C MET A 88 1.16 25.64 -13.40
N THR A 89 1.42 24.40 -13.79
CA THR A 89 1.61 23.99 -15.19
C THR A 89 0.37 24.35 -16.04
N TYR A 90 -0.81 24.01 -15.55
CA TYR A 90 -2.07 24.38 -16.22
C TYR A 90 -2.23 25.92 -16.36
N ALA A 91 -1.96 26.67 -15.28
CA ALA A 91 -2.04 28.12 -15.29
C ALA A 91 -1.03 28.76 -16.26
N MET A 92 0.17 28.18 -16.41
CA MET A 92 1.17 28.65 -17.38
C MET A 92 0.74 28.37 -18.83
N ILE A 93 0.15 27.22 -19.11
CA ILE A 93 -0.33 26.86 -20.44
C ILE A 93 -1.49 27.77 -20.85
N THR A 94 -2.48 27.94 -19.98
CA THR A 94 -3.66 28.79 -20.26
C THR A 94 -3.35 30.28 -20.28
N GLY A 95 -2.35 30.69 -19.48
CA GLY A 95 -1.90 32.08 -19.37
C GLY A 95 -0.73 32.47 -20.28
N VAL A 96 -0.31 31.61 -21.21
CA VAL A 96 0.94 31.78 -22.01
C VAL A 96 0.99 33.12 -22.76
N GLN A 97 -0.12 33.57 -23.34
CA GLN A 97 -0.19 34.85 -24.01
C GLN A 97 0.09 36.01 -23.07
N LYS A 98 -0.53 35.98 -21.88
CA LYS A 98 -0.37 37.02 -20.85
C LYS A 98 1.05 37.06 -20.29
N ILE A 99 1.66 35.90 -20.09
CA ILE A 99 3.04 35.75 -19.64
C ILE A 99 4.01 36.35 -20.69
N LYS A 100 3.79 36.04 -21.97
CA LYS A 100 4.61 36.60 -23.07
C LYS A 100 4.45 38.11 -23.21
N LEU A 101 3.23 38.63 -23.18
CA LEU A 101 3.00 40.05 -23.29
C LEU A 101 3.61 40.86 -22.15
N SER A 102 3.72 40.24 -20.93
CA SER A 102 4.31 40.92 -19.77
C SER A 102 5.82 40.64 -19.60
N GLY A 103 6.47 39.86 -20.49
CA GLY A 103 7.89 39.50 -20.37
C GLY A 103 8.23 38.74 -19.10
N ALA A 104 7.24 38.01 -18.53
CA ALA A 104 7.36 37.38 -17.23
C ALA A 104 7.79 35.86 -17.30
N GLU A 105 8.26 35.38 -18.46
CA GLU A 105 8.59 33.96 -18.69
C GLU A 105 9.57 33.43 -17.67
N LYS A 106 10.67 34.17 -17.44
CA LYS A 106 11.71 33.72 -16.47
C LYS A 106 11.17 33.59 -15.03
N ARG A 107 10.28 34.51 -14.62
CA ARG A 107 9.64 34.46 -13.29
C ARG A 107 8.65 33.30 -13.18
N ALA A 108 7.84 33.08 -14.20
CA ALA A 108 6.89 31.97 -14.25
C ALA A 108 7.61 30.63 -14.23
N PHE A 109 8.67 30.48 -15.03
CA PHE A 109 9.49 29.28 -15.08
C PHE A 109 10.22 29.03 -13.75
N ALA A 110 10.80 30.05 -13.12
CA ALA A 110 11.47 29.90 -11.82
C ALA A 110 10.50 29.41 -10.75
N ARG A 111 9.28 29.95 -10.70
CA ARG A 111 8.25 29.53 -9.74
C ARG A 111 7.77 28.09 -9.98
N TRP A 112 7.60 27.71 -11.23
CA TRP A 112 7.28 26.33 -11.60
C TRP A 112 8.44 25.39 -11.25
N GLY A 113 9.69 25.79 -11.57
CA GLY A 113 10.89 25.02 -11.26
C GLY A 113 11.05 24.72 -9.76
N ASP A 114 10.71 25.68 -8.89
CA ASP A 114 10.71 25.47 -7.44
C ASP A 114 9.70 24.41 -6.98
N LEU A 115 8.51 24.40 -7.58
CA LEU A 115 7.50 23.38 -7.29
C LEU A 115 7.92 22.02 -7.82
N TYR A 116 8.40 21.97 -9.05
CA TYR A 116 8.91 20.75 -9.68
C TYR A 116 10.09 20.16 -8.91
N ALA A 117 11.04 21.00 -8.46
CA ALA A 117 12.17 20.54 -7.67
C ALA A 117 11.74 19.91 -6.32
N LYS A 118 10.70 20.47 -5.68
CA LYS A 118 10.13 19.89 -4.45
C LYS A 118 9.46 18.55 -4.71
N GLU A 119 8.71 18.43 -5.81
CA GLU A 119 8.10 17.16 -6.21
C GLU A 119 9.16 16.12 -6.56
N ALA A 120 10.12 16.49 -7.41
CA ALA A 120 11.22 15.63 -7.82
C ALA A 120 12.02 15.12 -6.60
N LYS A 121 12.29 16.00 -5.63
CA LYS A 121 13.00 15.60 -4.40
C LYS A 121 12.23 14.53 -3.62
N LEU A 122 10.92 14.60 -3.53
CA LEU A 122 10.13 13.58 -2.84
C LEU A 122 10.03 12.27 -3.63
N ASN A 123 10.02 12.33 -4.96
CA ASN A 123 9.91 11.16 -5.82
C ASN A 123 11.26 10.42 -5.93
N TYR A 124 12.37 11.15 -6.12
CA TYR A 124 13.71 10.55 -6.30
C TYR A 124 14.44 10.30 -4.98
N ASN A 125 14.12 11.04 -3.93
CA ASN A 125 14.70 10.85 -2.60
C ASN A 125 13.58 10.75 -1.53
N PRO A 126 12.78 9.67 -1.57
CA PRO A 126 11.72 9.48 -0.59
C PRO A 126 12.29 9.36 0.82
N PRO A 127 11.49 9.62 1.86
CA PRO A 127 11.89 9.45 3.26
C PRO A 127 12.52 8.08 3.51
N VAL A 128 13.51 8.05 4.38
CA VAL A 128 14.30 6.85 4.72
C VAL A 128 13.41 5.66 5.09
N PHE A 129 12.28 5.93 5.73
CA PHE A 129 11.31 4.91 6.09
C PHE A 129 10.82 4.10 4.86
N ILE A 130 10.50 4.76 3.74
CA ILE A 130 10.05 4.06 2.52
C ILE A 130 11.17 3.17 1.97
N LYS A 131 12.42 3.65 2.01
CA LYS A 131 13.57 2.89 1.51
C LYS A 131 13.87 1.65 2.35
N ILE A 132 13.74 1.76 3.67
CA ILE A 132 14.09 0.68 4.60
C ILE A 132 12.88 -0.27 4.80
N ASN A 133 11.67 0.16 4.54
CA ASN A 133 10.45 -0.62 4.78
C ASN A 133 10.49 -2.01 4.13
N ALA A 134 10.95 -2.11 2.88
CA ALA A 134 11.08 -3.38 2.18
C ALA A 134 12.11 -4.30 2.86
N VAL A 135 13.22 -3.74 3.33
CA VAL A 135 14.28 -4.49 4.02
C VAL A 135 13.76 -5.02 5.37
N ILE A 136 13.06 -4.18 6.14
CA ILE A 136 12.47 -4.60 7.43
C ILE A 136 11.42 -5.70 7.19
N SER A 137 10.54 -5.54 6.20
CA SER A 137 9.53 -6.53 5.84
C SER A 137 10.16 -7.88 5.47
N THR A 138 11.21 -7.88 4.65
CA THR A 138 11.97 -9.07 4.31
C THR A 138 12.65 -9.67 5.54
N GLY A 139 13.21 -8.85 6.42
CA GLY A 139 13.82 -9.28 7.67
C GLY A 139 12.82 -9.97 8.61
N ILE A 140 11.61 -9.43 8.76
CA ILE A 140 10.53 -10.04 9.55
C ILE A 140 10.15 -11.40 8.94
N SER A 141 10.02 -11.48 7.61
CA SER A 141 9.68 -12.71 6.92
C SER A 141 10.75 -13.81 7.10
N LEU A 142 12.02 -13.44 6.96
CA LEU A 142 13.14 -14.35 7.18
C LEU A 142 13.22 -14.83 8.65
N ALA A 143 13.10 -13.92 9.60
CA ALA A 143 13.06 -14.27 11.02
C ALA A 143 11.88 -15.20 11.33
N GLY A 144 10.71 -14.92 10.76
CA GLY A 144 9.53 -15.79 10.87
C GLY A 144 9.79 -17.19 10.33
N THR A 145 10.42 -17.30 9.17
CA THR A 145 10.78 -18.59 8.57
C THR A 145 11.75 -19.36 9.47
N ILE A 146 12.79 -18.71 10.01
CA ILE A 146 13.76 -19.35 10.92
C ILE A 146 13.07 -19.85 12.18
N VAL A 147 12.21 -19.03 12.79
CA VAL A 147 11.46 -19.42 13.99
C VAL A 147 10.54 -20.61 13.71
N MET A 148 9.89 -20.65 12.54
CA MET A 148 9.02 -21.75 12.16
C MET A 148 9.80 -23.05 11.95
N TYR A 149 10.95 -23.01 11.28
CA TYR A 149 11.84 -24.19 11.14
C TYR A 149 12.34 -24.69 12.50
N TYR A 150 12.77 -23.77 13.35
CA TYR A 150 13.22 -24.15 14.70
C TYR A 150 12.10 -24.81 15.52
N ALA A 151 10.90 -24.25 15.48
CA ALA A 151 9.74 -24.81 16.16
C ALA A 151 9.34 -26.18 15.61
N ALA A 152 9.39 -26.39 14.29
CA ALA A 152 9.10 -27.65 13.63
C ALA A 152 10.08 -28.76 14.05
N ILE A 153 11.38 -28.46 14.05
CA ILE A 153 12.43 -29.41 14.47
C ILE A 153 12.23 -29.78 15.95
N ARG A 154 11.96 -28.80 16.81
CA ARG A 154 11.81 -29.05 18.24
C ARG A 154 10.54 -29.82 18.59
N SER A 155 9.50 -29.68 17.77
CA SER A 155 8.22 -30.38 17.96
C SER A 155 8.17 -31.75 17.29
N GLY A 156 9.22 -32.14 16.56
CA GLY A 156 9.28 -33.44 15.88
C GLY A 156 8.26 -33.62 14.75
N VAL A 157 7.81 -32.52 14.15
CA VAL A 157 6.85 -32.51 13.04
C VAL A 157 7.53 -33.13 11.82
N SER A 158 6.82 -34.00 11.09
CA SER A 158 7.35 -34.60 9.86
C SER A 158 7.56 -33.54 8.79
N VAL A 159 8.50 -33.77 7.88
CA VAL A 159 8.77 -32.86 6.77
C VAL A 159 7.52 -32.67 5.90
N ALA A 160 6.74 -33.72 5.67
CA ALA A 160 5.51 -33.66 4.90
C ALA A 160 4.45 -32.78 5.57
N ASP A 161 4.23 -32.98 6.88
CA ASP A 161 3.28 -32.19 7.65
C ASP A 161 3.70 -30.71 7.74
N TYR A 162 5.02 -30.47 7.86
CA TYR A 162 5.55 -29.09 7.83
C TYR A 162 5.25 -28.39 6.50
N TYR A 163 5.46 -29.05 5.36
CA TYR A 163 5.14 -28.45 4.06
C TYR A 163 3.65 -28.21 3.88
N ALA A 164 2.79 -29.16 4.30
CA ALA A 164 1.34 -28.99 4.27
C ALA A 164 0.90 -27.82 5.15
N PHE A 165 1.43 -27.75 6.38
CA PHE A 165 1.21 -26.63 7.29
C PHE A 165 1.67 -25.30 6.71
N ASN A 166 2.90 -25.23 6.17
CA ASN A 166 3.46 -24.00 5.63
C ASN A 166 2.65 -23.45 4.44
N THR A 167 2.12 -24.35 3.59
CA THR A 167 1.22 -23.96 2.50
C THR A 167 -0.09 -23.37 3.04
N ALA A 168 -0.72 -24.04 3.99
CA ALA A 168 -1.94 -23.57 4.63
C ALA A 168 -1.72 -22.25 5.39
N TYR A 169 -0.62 -22.13 6.12
CA TYR A 169 -0.19 -20.92 6.80
C TYR A 169 0.00 -19.74 5.83
N GLY A 170 0.65 -19.96 4.69
CA GLY A 170 0.85 -18.94 3.66
C GLY A 170 -0.47 -18.39 3.14
N MET A 171 -1.46 -19.27 2.88
CA MET A 171 -2.79 -18.85 2.41
C MET A 171 -3.55 -18.06 3.47
N VAL A 172 -3.52 -18.50 4.73
CA VAL A 172 -4.18 -17.81 5.85
C VAL A 172 -3.51 -16.45 6.12
N SER A 173 -2.16 -16.41 6.19
CA SER A 173 -1.40 -15.19 6.39
C SER A 173 -1.65 -14.17 5.27
N GLY A 174 -1.68 -14.62 4.01
CA GLY A 174 -2.02 -13.80 2.85
C GLY A 174 -3.42 -13.22 2.94
N ALA A 175 -4.41 -13.98 3.40
CA ALA A 175 -5.78 -13.49 3.61
C ALA A 175 -5.83 -12.39 4.68
N PHE A 176 -5.15 -12.56 5.81
CA PHE A 176 -5.07 -11.54 6.86
C PHE A 176 -4.40 -10.24 6.36
N LEU A 177 -3.31 -10.34 5.61
CA LEU A 177 -2.64 -9.19 5.01
C LEU A 177 -3.52 -8.47 3.99
N SER A 178 -4.28 -9.21 3.19
CA SER A 178 -5.23 -8.65 2.23
C SER A 178 -6.37 -7.92 2.93
N LEU A 179 -6.94 -8.48 4.00
CA LEU A 179 -7.96 -7.82 4.81
C LEU A 179 -7.44 -6.52 5.45
N ALA A 180 -6.22 -6.55 5.99
CA ALA A 180 -5.58 -5.35 6.52
C ALA A 180 -5.40 -4.28 5.42
N GLY A 181 -5.02 -4.68 4.21
CA GLY A 181 -4.90 -3.81 3.04
C GLY A 181 -6.23 -3.16 2.64
N ILE A 182 -7.34 -3.90 2.68
CA ILE A 182 -8.68 -3.34 2.40
C ILE A 182 -9.08 -2.29 3.45
N ALA A 183 -8.91 -2.60 4.73
CA ALA A 183 -9.25 -1.67 5.79
C ALA A 183 -8.51 -0.33 5.62
N LEU A 184 -7.23 -0.39 5.25
CA LEU A 184 -6.41 0.79 4.97
C LEU A 184 -6.85 1.52 3.69
N THR A 185 -7.25 0.79 2.65
CA THR A 185 -7.77 1.38 1.41
C THR A 185 -9.10 2.08 1.66
N ALA A 186 -10.01 1.45 2.40
CA ALA A 186 -11.27 2.06 2.80
C ALA A 186 -11.07 3.34 3.62
N ALA A 187 -10.07 3.37 4.51
CA ALA A 187 -9.71 4.56 5.27
C ALA A 187 -9.18 5.71 4.38
N LYS A 188 -8.58 5.40 3.23
CA LYS A 188 -8.10 6.40 2.26
C LYS A 188 -9.21 7.04 1.44
N ILE A 189 -10.33 6.35 1.24
CA ILE A 189 -11.43 6.84 0.42
C ILE A 189 -12.18 7.99 1.11
N ARG A 190 -12.32 7.93 2.43
CA ARG A 190 -13.07 8.93 3.21
C ARG A 190 -12.62 10.38 2.95
N PRO A 191 -11.32 10.74 3.01
CA PRO A 191 -10.86 12.10 2.74
C PRO A 191 -10.87 12.50 1.24
N THR A 192 -11.14 11.57 0.32
CA THR A 192 -11.26 11.88 -1.12
C THR A 192 -12.70 12.20 -1.54
N LEU A 193 -13.68 11.91 -0.67
CA LEU A 193 -15.09 12.19 -0.89
C LEU A 193 -15.55 13.52 -0.23
N GLU A 194 -14.76 14.08 0.68
CA GLU A 194 -14.93 15.42 1.28
C GLU A 194 -14.21 16.48 0.43
#